data_fc822e3890ac9c878ce81c5f8b6b7e2e
#
_entry.id   fc822e3890ac9c878ce81c5f8b6b7e2e
#
_cell.length_a   1.000
_cell.length_b   1.000
_cell.length_c   1.000
_cell.angle_alpha   90.00
_cell.angle_beta   90.00
_cell.angle_gamma   90.00
#
_symmetry.space_group_name_H-M   'P 1'
#
loop_
_entity.id
_entity.type
_entity.pdbx_description
1 polymer ?
#
loop_
_entity_poly.entity_id
_entity_poly.type
_entity_poly.pdbx_seq_one_letter_code
_entity_poly.pdbx_strand_id
1 'polypeptide(L)'
;LERTLGLDRLRADDVLTVIFTSGSTGDPKGVVLSAENVASNVRAIDALLHVSTSDVALGVLPFFHSYGYTATLWTPLVLDAGVVYHPNPLDAKAIGSLAAEHHATILMATPTFLRTYLRRTAAEDFASLEAVFGSAEKLPRDVCDAFERKFGVRPSEAYGATEMSPLIAANVPPSRHVPGAPPDAREGTVGRPIPGCRA
;
A
#
# COMPACT_ATOMS: atom_id res chain seq x y z
N LEU A 1 25.87 -0.89 20.37
CA LEU A 1 25.10 -1.78 19.51
C LEU A 1 25.24 -1.37 18.03
N GLU A 2 25.02 -0.11 17.65
CA GLU A 2 25.13 0.37 16.25
C GLU A 2 26.50 0.08 15.65
N ARG A 3 27.60 0.44 16.32
CA ARG A 3 28.96 0.14 15.88
C ARG A 3 29.26 -1.36 15.78
N THR A 4 28.72 -2.15 16.70
CA THR A 4 28.91 -3.61 16.72
C THR A 4 28.24 -4.29 15.54
N LEU A 5 27.08 -3.74 15.11
CA LEU A 5 26.33 -4.21 13.95
C LEU A 5 26.74 -3.53 12.64
N GLY A 6 27.66 -2.56 12.68
CA GLY A 6 28.09 -1.80 11.49
C GLY A 6 27.05 -0.85 10.93
N LEU A 7 26.01 -0.52 11.70
CA LEU A 7 24.92 0.35 11.25
C LEU A 7 25.39 1.80 11.02
N ASP A 8 26.45 2.22 11.70
CA ASP A 8 27.11 3.51 11.53
C ASP A 8 27.80 3.69 10.16
N ARG A 9 27.90 2.61 9.39
CA ARG A 9 28.51 2.60 8.05
C ARG A 9 27.50 2.56 6.92
N LEU A 10 26.22 2.34 7.24
CA LEU A 10 25.16 2.30 6.24
C LEU A 10 24.96 3.68 5.59
N ARG A 11 24.85 3.68 4.27
CA ARG A 11 24.65 4.86 3.46
C ARG A 11 23.27 4.82 2.79
N ALA A 12 22.71 5.96 2.48
CA ALA A 12 21.42 6.08 1.80
C ALA A 12 21.45 5.41 0.41
N ASP A 13 22.60 5.39 -0.25
CA ASP A 13 22.82 4.79 -1.56
C ASP A 13 23.18 3.28 -1.53
N ASP A 14 23.34 2.69 -0.34
CA ASP A 14 23.56 1.26 -0.23
C ASP A 14 22.35 0.47 -0.75
N VAL A 15 22.63 -0.67 -1.39
CA VAL A 15 21.60 -1.56 -1.89
C VAL A 15 20.81 -2.15 -0.72
N LEU A 16 19.51 -1.85 -0.67
CA LEU A 16 18.61 -2.39 0.34
C LEU A 16 18.01 -3.72 -0.11
N THR A 17 17.64 -3.83 -1.38
CA THR A 17 16.99 -5.03 -1.92
C THR A 17 17.14 -5.14 -3.43
N VAL A 18 16.95 -6.36 -3.94
CA VAL A 18 16.78 -6.64 -5.37
C VAL A 18 15.45 -7.37 -5.55
N ILE A 19 14.53 -6.76 -6.30
CA ILE A 19 13.20 -7.32 -6.57
C ILE A 19 13.14 -7.72 -8.04
N PHE A 20 12.82 -9.00 -8.30
CA PHE A 20 12.71 -9.50 -9.66
C PHE A 20 11.34 -9.20 -10.25
N THR A 21 11.33 -8.74 -11.50
CA THR A 21 10.13 -8.53 -12.31
C THR A 21 10.12 -9.51 -13.48
N SER A 22 8.92 -9.87 -13.95
CA SER A 22 8.77 -10.80 -15.10
C SER A 22 9.29 -10.25 -16.43
N GLY A 23 9.64 -8.95 -16.49
CA GLY A 23 10.14 -8.30 -17.70
C GLY A 23 9.21 -8.43 -18.92
N SER A 24 9.09 -7.40 -19.73
CA SER A 24 8.30 -7.44 -20.97
C SER A 24 8.93 -8.34 -22.06
N THR A 25 10.19 -8.74 -21.89
CA THR A 25 10.97 -9.56 -22.83
C THR A 25 11.05 -11.05 -22.44
N GLY A 26 10.40 -11.45 -21.34
CA GLY A 26 10.35 -12.84 -20.88
C GLY A 26 11.44 -13.23 -19.87
N ASP A 27 12.61 -12.61 -19.89
CA ASP A 27 13.65 -12.86 -18.90
C ASP A 27 13.42 -12.03 -17.63
N PRO A 28 13.50 -12.64 -16.43
CA PRO A 28 13.39 -11.89 -15.17
C PRO A 28 14.48 -10.83 -15.04
N LYS A 29 14.07 -9.61 -14.68
CA LYS A 29 15.00 -8.49 -14.44
C LYS A 29 15.05 -8.19 -12.95
N GLY A 30 16.26 -8.13 -12.38
CA GLY A 30 16.48 -7.71 -11.00
C GLY A 30 16.51 -6.19 -10.90
N VAL A 31 15.51 -5.59 -10.27
CA VAL A 31 15.48 -4.17 -9.96
C VAL A 31 16.21 -3.95 -8.65
N VAL A 32 17.31 -3.21 -8.71
CA VAL A 32 18.14 -2.86 -7.55
C VAL A 32 17.58 -1.59 -6.92
N LEU A 33 17.20 -1.67 -5.64
CA LEU A 33 16.66 -0.54 -4.88
C LEU A 33 17.58 -0.21 -3.71
N SER A 34 17.96 1.05 -3.59
CA SER A 34 18.74 1.55 -2.45
C SER A 34 17.82 1.85 -1.25
N ALA A 35 18.43 2.07 -0.08
CA ALA A 35 17.73 2.53 1.10
C ALA A 35 17.00 3.86 0.84
N GLU A 36 17.63 4.80 0.10
CA GLU A 36 17.01 6.08 -0.24
C GLU A 36 15.82 5.92 -1.21
N ASN A 37 15.88 4.99 -2.17
CA ASN A 37 14.76 4.74 -3.06
C ASN A 37 13.49 4.36 -2.27
N VAL A 38 13.63 3.42 -1.32
CA VAL A 38 12.51 3.00 -0.48
C VAL A 38 12.09 4.11 0.49
N ALA A 39 13.05 4.76 1.15
CA ALA A 39 12.76 5.84 2.11
C ALA A 39 12.07 7.05 1.46
N SER A 40 12.46 7.43 0.24
CA SER A 40 11.80 8.53 -0.48
C SER A 40 10.34 8.18 -0.81
N ASN A 41 10.07 6.92 -1.16
CA ASN A 41 8.72 6.46 -1.43
C ASN A 41 7.87 6.39 -0.15
N VAL A 42 8.44 5.96 0.98
CA VAL A 42 7.76 6.00 2.30
C VAL A 42 7.40 7.44 2.68
N ARG A 43 8.33 8.39 2.52
CA ARG A 43 8.05 9.82 2.77
C ARG A 43 6.93 10.35 1.87
N ALA A 44 6.87 9.91 0.62
CA ALA A 44 5.81 10.30 -0.31
C ALA A 44 4.45 9.70 0.07
N ILE A 45 4.42 8.45 0.55
CA ILE A 45 3.22 7.80 1.09
C ILE A 45 2.73 8.57 2.32
N ASP A 46 3.62 8.93 3.24
CA ASP A 46 3.28 9.71 4.43
C ASP A 46 2.70 11.09 4.06
N ALA A 47 3.34 11.79 3.13
CA ALA A 47 2.85 13.09 2.65
C ALA A 47 1.44 13.03 2.01
N LEU A 48 1.04 11.86 1.49
CA LEU A 48 -0.28 11.66 0.90
C LEU A 48 -1.32 11.18 1.91
N LEU A 49 -0.93 10.29 2.81
CA LEU A 49 -1.86 9.55 3.65
C LEU A 49 -1.87 10.01 5.10
N HIS A 50 -0.87 10.81 5.50
CA HIS A 50 -0.69 11.25 6.89
C HIS A 50 -0.79 10.08 7.87
N VAL A 51 0.02 9.03 7.60
CA VAL A 51 0.04 7.82 8.41
C VAL A 51 0.47 8.15 9.83
N SER A 52 -0.23 7.60 10.80
CA SER A 52 -0.01 7.90 12.22
C SER A 52 0.14 6.63 13.04
N THR A 53 0.55 6.77 14.29
CA THR A 53 0.66 5.67 15.26
C THR A 53 -0.69 5.03 15.62
N SER A 54 -1.80 5.68 15.29
CA SER A 54 -3.15 5.11 15.44
C SER A 54 -3.57 4.25 14.25
N ASP A 55 -2.84 4.28 13.14
CA ASP A 55 -3.13 3.46 11.99
C ASP A 55 -2.68 2.02 12.18
N VAL A 56 -3.49 1.11 11.65
CA VAL A 56 -3.17 -0.31 11.56
C VAL A 56 -3.37 -0.78 10.12
N ALA A 57 -2.28 -1.16 9.47
CA ALA A 57 -2.30 -1.66 8.10
C ALA A 57 -2.55 -3.18 8.05
N LEU A 58 -3.34 -3.64 7.09
CA LEU A 58 -3.44 -5.06 6.74
C LEU A 58 -2.36 -5.44 5.74
N GLY A 59 -1.35 -6.16 6.22
CA GLY A 59 -0.21 -6.66 5.45
C GLY A 59 -0.52 -7.98 4.75
N VAL A 60 -1.30 -7.95 3.69
CA VAL A 60 -1.70 -9.13 2.90
C VAL A 60 -0.91 -9.27 1.60
N LEU A 61 -0.14 -8.27 1.23
CA LEU A 61 0.68 -8.27 0.02
C LEU A 61 2.02 -8.97 0.27
N PRO A 62 2.51 -9.79 -0.67
CA PRO A 62 3.77 -10.50 -0.51
C PRO A 62 4.98 -9.55 -0.55
N PHE A 63 5.95 -9.77 0.32
CA PHE A 63 7.16 -8.93 0.42
C PHE A 63 8.16 -9.11 -0.74
N PHE A 64 8.03 -10.17 -1.53
CA PHE A 64 8.82 -10.32 -2.76
C PHE A 64 8.34 -9.39 -3.89
N HIS A 65 7.20 -8.74 -3.72
CA HIS A 65 6.69 -7.72 -4.64
C HIS A 65 6.90 -6.33 -4.01
N SER A 66 7.37 -5.35 -4.81
CA SER A 66 7.68 -4.00 -4.34
C SER A 66 6.51 -3.31 -3.63
N TYR A 67 5.27 -3.57 -4.04
CA TYR A 67 4.08 -3.03 -3.39
C TYR A 67 3.96 -3.52 -1.94
N GLY A 68 4.07 -4.83 -1.67
CA GLY A 68 4.09 -5.37 -0.31
C GLY A 68 5.32 -4.91 0.47
N TYR A 69 6.49 -4.96 -0.17
CA TYR A 69 7.76 -4.61 0.45
C TYR A 69 7.79 -3.17 0.98
N THR A 70 7.43 -2.19 0.17
CA THR A 70 7.45 -0.80 0.61
C THR A 70 6.22 -0.43 1.42
N ALA A 71 5.02 -0.71 0.90
CA ALA A 71 3.79 -0.16 1.48
C ALA A 71 3.34 -0.90 2.76
N THR A 72 3.60 -2.21 2.88
CA THR A 72 3.14 -2.97 4.05
C THR A 72 4.23 -3.44 5.00
N LEU A 73 5.52 -3.33 4.62
CA LEU A 73 6.64 -3.62 5.51
C LEU A 73 7.32 -2.32 5.95
N TRP A 74 7.93 -1.58 5.00
CA TRP A 74 8.73 -0.41 5.36
C TRP A 74 7.90 0.80 5.82
N THR A 75 6.75 1.05 5.21
CA THR A 75 5.91 2.21 5.60
C THR A 75 5.47 2.14 7.05
N PRO A 76 4.79 1.08 7.53
CA PRO A 76 4.40 1.03 8.94
C PRO A 76 5.62 0.99 9.88
N LEU A 77 6.70 0.31 9.51
CA LEU A 77 7.90 0.24 10.35
C LEU A 77 8.58 1.61 10.53
N VAL A 78 8.67 2.41 9.48
CA VAL A 78 9.34 3.72 9.50
C VAL A 78 8.46 4.80 10.13
N LEU A 79 7.14 4.70 9.94
CA LEU A 79 6.16 5.69 10.43
C LEU A 79 5.54 5.31 11.78
N ASP A 80 6.05 4.25 12.43
CA ASP A 80 5.60 3.77 13.73
C ASP A 80 4.09 3.45 13.78
N ALA A 81 3.54 2.97 12.66
CA ALA A 81 2.17 2.51 12.53
C ALA A 81 2.04 1.02 12.84
N GLY A 82 0.88 0.59 13.32
CA GLY A 82 0.58 -0.82 13.51
C GLY A 82 0.47 -1.56 12.18
N VAL A 83 0.78 -2.86 12.19
CA VAL A 83 0.54 -3.73 11.03
C VAL A 83 0.19 -5.14 11.46
N VAL A 84 -0.78 -5.74 10.79
CA VAL A 84 -1.20 -7.13 11.00
C VAL A 84 -0.97 -7.91 9.72
N TYR A 85 -0.17 -8.96 9.80
CA TYR A 85 0.21 -9.76 8.63
C TYR A 85 -0.60 -11.03 8.50
N HIS A 86 -1.00 -11.35 7.26
CA HIS A 86 -1.52 -12.65 6.88
C HIS A 86 -0.85 -13.14 5.58
N PRO A 87 -0.25 -14.35 5.57
CA PRO A 87 0.58 -14.81 4.44
C PRO A 87 -0.23 -15.19 3.19
N ASN A 88 -1.53 -15.48 3.34
CA ASN A 88 -2.38 -15.87 2.23
C ASN A 88 -3.43 -14.78 1.93
N PRO A 89 -3.23 -13.95 0.89
CA PRO A 89 -4.17 -12.87 0.54
C PRO A 89 -5.56 -13.36 0.10
N LEU A 90 -5.74 -14.64 -0.17
CA LEU A 90 -7.02 -15.23 -0.59
C LEU A 90 -7.83 -15.80 0.59
N ASP A 91 -7.26 -15.86 1.79
CA ASP A 91 -7.97 -16.28 3.01
C ASP A 91 -8.78 -15.10 3.57
N ALA A 92 -9.85 -14.76 2.86
CA ALA A 92 -10.70 -13.63 3.19
C ALA A 92 -11.29 -13.70 4.60
N LYS A 93 -11.60 -14.93 5.10
CA LYS A 93 -12.18 -15.11 6.44
C LYS A 93 -11.18 -14.74 7.53
N ALA A 94 -9.97 -15.25 7.44
CA ALA A 94 -8.90 -14.91 8.40
C ALA A 94 -8.57 -13.42 8.34
N ILE A 95 -8.47 -12.84 7.12
CA ILE A 95 -8.17 -11.42 6.92
C ILE A 95 -9.28 -10.54 7.51
N GLY A 96 -10.57 -10.89 7.30
CA GLY A 96 -11.69 -10.18 7.91
C GLY A 96 -11.64 -10.22 9.44
N SER A 97 -11.42 -11.42 10.01
CA SER A 97 -11.29 -11.58 11.46
C SER A 97 -10.15 -10.76 12.04
N LEU A 98 -8.97 -10.76 11.40
CA LEU A 98 -7.81 -9.97 11.81
C LEU A 98 -8.08 -8.46 11.70
N ALA A 99 -8.78 -8.03 10.64
CA ALA A 99 -9.16 -6.62 10.48
C ALA A 99 -10.06 -6.15 11.62
N ALA A 100 -11.07 -6.93 11.98
CA ALA A 100 -11.98 -6.64 13.08
C ALA A 100 -11.27 -6.66 14.45
N GLU A 101 -10.46 -7.70 14.71
CA GLU A 101 -9.75 -7.90 15.98
C GLU A 101 -8.76 -6.77 16.27
N HIS A 102 -8.03 -6.32 15.24
CA HIS A 102 -6.99 -5.31 15.38
C HIS A 102 -7.42 -3.91 14.94
N HIS A 103 -8.70 -3.70 14.64
CA HIS A 103 -9.25 -2.41 14.19
C HIS A 103 -8.45 -1.81 13.02
N ALA A 104 -8.19 -2.62 11.99
CA ALA A 104 -7.38 -2.19 10.85
C ALA A 104 -8.00 -0.98 10.14
N THR A 105 -7.18 0.04 9.88
CA THR A 105 -7.61 1.31 9.24
C THR A 105 -7.22 1.40 7.77
N ILE A 106 -6.16 0.70 7.37
CA ILE A 106 -5.61 0.76 6.01
C ILE A 106 -5.54 -0.64 5.39
N LEU A 107 -6.11 -0.79 4.20
CA LEU A 107 -5.99 -2.01 3.38
C LEU A 107 -5.38 -1.67 2.02
N MET A 108 -4.29 -2.36 1.67
CA MET A 108 -3.70 -2.32 0.34
C MET A 108 -3.84 -3.69 -0.31
N ALA A 109 -4.48 -3.75 -1.48
CA ALA A 109 -4.79 -5.01 -2.14
C ALA A 109 -4.83 -4.86 -3.67
N THR A 110 -4.85 -5.97 -4.39
CA THR A 110 -5.20 -5.95 -5.82
C THR A 110 -6.73 -5.97 -5.98
N PRO A 111 -7.28 -5.51 -7.11
CA PRO A 111 -8.71 -5.65 -7.40
C PRO A 111 -9.22 -7.10 -7.29
N THR A 112 -8.39 -8.06 -7.66
CA THR A 112 -8.69 -9.50 -7.52
C THR A 112 -8.90 -9.90 -6.06
N PHE A 113 -8.07 -9.41 -5.12
CA PHE A 113 -8.23 -9.67 -3.70
C PHE A 113 -9.48 -8.96 -3.14
N LEU A 114 -9.71 -7.69 -3.52
CA LEU A 114 -10.92 -6.96 -3.12
C LEU A 114 -12.20 -7.68 -3.54
N ARG A 115 -12.25 -8.27 -4.75
CA ARG A 115 -13.38 -9.13 -5.18
C ARG A 115 -13.57 -10.35 -4.30
N THR A 116 -12.48 -10.94 -3.81
CA THR A 116 -12.53 -12.09 -2.91
C THR A 116 -13.10 -11.69 -1.55
N TYR A 117 -12.67 -10.55 -1.01
CA TYR A 117 -13.16 -10.01 0.25
C TYR A 117 -14.65 -9.63 0.16
N LEU A 118 -15.07 -9.00 -0.93
CA LEU A 118 -16.48 -8.71 -1.18
C LEU A 118 -17.39 -9.93 -1.05
N ARG A 119 -16.92 -11.09 -1.47
CA ARG A 119 -17.72 -12.33 -1.50
C ARG A 119 -17.69 -13.10 -0.18
N ARG A 120 -16.63 -12.97 0.63
CA ARG A 120 -16.31 -13.94 1.68
C ARG A 120 -16.12 -13.34 3.08
N THR A 121 -16.07 -12.00 3.24
CA THR A 121 -16.03 -11.34 4.54
C THR A 121 -17.40 -10.79 4.90
N ALA A 122 -17.69 -10.64 6.19
CA ALA A 122 -18.88 -9.92 6.67
C ALA A 122 -18.67 -8.40 6.59
N ALA A 123 -19.73 -7.62 6.64
CA ALA A 123 -19.62 -6.15 6.55
C ALA A 123 -18.89 -5.57 7.77
N GLU A 124 -19.19 -6.12 8.93
CA GLU A 124 -18.58 -5.77 10.21
C GLU A 124 -17.08 -6.04 10.31
N ASP A 125 -16.56 -7.01 9.54
CA ASP A 125 -15.15 -7.36 9.55
C ASP A 125 -14.24 -6.19 9.13
N PHE A 126 -14.75 -5.30 8.28
CA PHE A 126 -14.02 -4.14 7.75
C PHE A 126 -14.59 -2.80 8.21
N ALA A 127 -15.36 -2.77 9.29
CA ALA A 127 -16.01 -1.56 9.79
C ALA A 127 -15.03 -0.46 10.23
N SER A 128 -13.78 -0.80 10.57
CA SER A 128 -12.73 0.13 10.96
C SER A 128 -11.90 0.69 9.79
N LEU A 129 -12.08 0.16 8.57
CA LEU A 129 -11.30 0.63 7.43
C LEU A 129 -11.64 2.08 7.07
N GLU A 130 -10.62 2.91 6.98
CA GLU A 130 -10.71 4.31 6.57
C GLU A 130 -10.15 4.56 5.17
N ALA A 131 -9.12 3.78 4.79
CA ALA A 131 -8.46 3.91 3.50
C ALA A 131 -8.22 2.53 2.86
N VAL A 132 -8.65 2.37 1.62
CA VAL A 132 -8.45 1.15 0.83
C VAL A 132 -7.82 1.52 -0.50
N PHE A 133 -6.72 0.86 -0.85
CA PHE A 133 -6.00 1.09 -2.12
C PHE A 133 -6.02 -0.15 -3.00
N GLY A 134 -6.49 0.04 -4.24
CA GLY A 134 -6.37 -0.94 -5.31
C GLY A 134 -5.21 -0.57 -6.23
N SER A 135 -4.27 -1.49 -6.45
CA SER A 135 -3.12 -1.29 -7.34
C SER A 135 -2.69 -2.60 -8.01
N ALA A 136 -1.65 -2.53 -8.84
CA ALA A 136 -1.10 -3.59 -9.67
C ALA A 136 -1.99 -4.03 -10.85
N GLU A 137 -3.28 -3.77 -10.78
CA GLU A 137 -4.26 -3.99 -11.85
C GLU A 137 -5.16 -2.75 -11.92
N LYS A 138 -5.79 -2.50 -13.07
CA LYS A 138 -6.81 -1.43 -13.17
C LYS A 138 -7.94 -1.70 -12.18
N LEU A 139 -8.28 -0.71 -11.38
CA LEU A 139 -9.34 -0.82 -10.38
C LEU A 139 -10.72 -0.62 -11.04
N PRO A 140 -11.56 -1.69 -11.17
CA PRO A 140 -12.85 -1.59 -11.83
C PRO A 140 -13.86 -0.84 -10.97
N ARG A 141 -14.67 0.01 -11.60
CA ARG A 141 -15.70 0.80 -10.93
C ARG A 141 -16.72 -0.05 -10.17
N ASP A 142 -17.13 -1.18 -10.75
CA ASP A 142 -18.07 -2.12 -10.12
C ASP A 142 -17.55 -2.66 -8.78
N VAL A 143 -16.22 -2.87 -8.68
CA VAL A 143 -15.56 -3.27 -7.41
C VAL A 143 -15.62 -2.13 -6.39
N CYS A 144 -15.30 -0.90 -6.81
CA CYS A 144 -15.37 0.28 -5.93
C CYS A 144 -16.79 0.46 -5.38
N ASP A 145 -17.80 0.46 -6.27
CA ASP A 145 -19.21 0.66 -5.90
C ASP A 145 -19.71 -0.46 -4.96
N ALA A 146 -19.32 -1.70 -5.21
CA ALA A 146 -19.71 -2.82 -4.38
C ALA A 146 -19.01 -2.80 -3.02
N PHE A 147 -17.73 -2.42 -2.98
CA PHE A 147 -16.94 -2.34 -1.74
C PHE A 147 -17.46 -1.23 -0.83
N GLU A 148 -17.72 -0.04 -1.40
CA GLU A 148 -18.31 1.09 -0.68
C GLU A 148 -19.70 0.77 -0.12
N ARG A 149 -20.58 0.14 -0.93
CA ARG A 149 -21.91 -0.27 -0.44
C ARG A 149 -21.85 -1.28 0.70
N LYS A 150 -20.87 -2.19 0.68
CA LYS A 150 -20.78 -3.25 1.69
C LYS A 150 -20.05 -2.81 2.94
N PHE A 151 -18.95 -2.07 2.80
CA PHE A 151 -18.02 -1.77 3.89
C PHE A 151 -17.96 -0.29 4.28
N GLY A 152 -18.67 0.59 3.54
CA GLY A 152 -18.70 2.02 3.83
C GLY A 152 -17.46 2.82 3.39
N VAL A 153 -16.46 2.16 2.82
CA VAL A 153 -15.22 2.78 2.34
C VAL A 153 -15.01 2.51 0.85
N ARG A 154 -14.77 3.56 0.07
CA ARG A 154 -14.52 3.45 -1.36
C ARG A 154 -13.04 3.21 -1.64
N PRO A 155 -12.67 2.13 -2.36
CA PRO A 155 -11.29 1.92 -2.78
C PRO A 155 -10.79 3.01 -3.72
N SER A 156 -9.58 3.48 -3.46
CA SER A 156 -8.85 4.47 -4.26
C SER A 156 -7.81 3.76 -5.15
N GLU A 157 -7.66 4.24 -6.39
CA GLU A 157 -6.67 3.69 -7.30
C GLU A 157 -5.29 4.25 -7.01
N ALA A 158 -4.29 3.37 -6.98
CA ALA A 158 -2.88 3.71 -6.90
C ALA A 158 -2.11 3.04 -8.04
N TYR A 159 -1.08 3.72 -8.55
CA TYR A 159 -0.26 3.27 -9.66
C TYR A 159 1.21 3.27 -9.27
N GLY A 160 1.90 2.23 -9.68
CA GLY A 160 3.32 2.07 -9.39
C GLY A 160 4.04 1.09 -10.28
N ALA A 161 5.35 1.08 -10.19
CA ALA A 161 6.25 0.15 -10.85
C ALA A 161 7.40 -0.20 -9.90
N THR A 162 7.95 -1.41 -10.00
CA THR A 162 9.04 -1.85 -9.11
C THR A 162 10.23 -0.89 -9.14
N GLU A 163 10.56 -0.36 -10.32
CA GLU A 163 11.65 0.59 -10.55
C GLU A 163 11.44 1.94 -9.83
N MET A 164 10.21 2.21 -9.36
CA MET A 164 9.84 3.46 -8.66
C MET A 164 9.63 3.26 -7.14
N SER A 165 9.88 2.07 -6.60
CA SER A 165 9.93 1.71 -5.16
C SER A 165 8.64 1.70 -4.34
N PRO A 166 7.42 1.43 -4.78
CA PRO A 166 6.90 1.33 -6.14
C PRO A 166 6.01 2.50 -6.56
N LEU A 167 5.52 3.35 -5.61
CA LEU A 167 4.43 4.31 -5.86
C LEU A 167 4.87 5.43 -6.79
N ILE A 168 4.03 5.70 -7.79
CA ILE A 168 4.20 6.79 -8.76
C ILE A 168 3.08 7.83 -8.58
N ALA A 169 1.84 7.35 -8.44
CA ALA A 169 0.66 8.20 -8.31
C ALA A 169 -0.41 7.51 -7.49
N ALA A 170 -1.26 8.27 -6.81
CA ALA A 170 -2.42 7.76 -6.11
C ALA A 170 -3.55 8.76 -6.05
N ASN A 171 -4.78 8.25 -5.98
CA ASN A 171 -5.95 8.99 -5.54
C ASN A 171 -5.99 8.97 -4.00
N VAL A 172 -6.02 10.14 -3.37
CA VAL A 172 -6.13 10.25 -1.91
C VAL A 172 -7.59 10.09 -1.49
N PRO A 173 -7.94 9.14 -0.62
CA PRO A 173 -9.32 8.97 -0.18
C PRO A 173 -9.78 10.14 0.69
N PRO A 174 -11.10 10.44 0.74
CA PRO A 174 -11.63 11.57 1.51
C PRO A 174 -11.23 11.56 3.00
N SER A 175 -11.09 10.37 3.60
CA SER A 175 -10.66 10.18 4.99
C SER A 175 -9.23 10.69 5.27
N ARG A 176 -8.41 10.83 4.25
CA ARG A 176 -7.02 11.30 4.32
C ARG A 176 -6.80 12.67 3.67
N HIS A 177 -7.90 13.34 3.31
CA HIS A 177 -7.83 14.63 2.65
C HIS A 177 -7.55 15.75 3.66
N VAL A 178 -6.60 16.62 3.33
CA VAL A 178 -6.29 17.80 4.16
C VAL A 178 -7.33 18.89 3.89
N PRO A 179 -8.00 19.44 4.93
CA PRO A 179 -8.96 20.52 4.74
C PRO A 179 -8.33 21.73 4.04
N GLY A 180 -8.99 22.24 2.98
CA GLY A 180 -8.52 23.37 2.20
C GLY A 180 -7.57 23.02 1.05
N ALA A 181 -7.12 21.78 0.94
CA ALA A 181 -6.41 21.31 -0.26
C ALA A 181 -7.40 21.03 -1.42
N PRO A 182 -6.99 21.13 -2.68
CA PRO A 182 -7.84 20.74 -3.80
C PRO A 182 -8.18 19.26 -3.72
N PRO A 183 -9.35 18.81 -4.23
CA PRO A 183 -9.72 17.39 -4.24
C PRO A 183 -8.64 16.58 -4.98
N ASP A 184 -8.12 15.56 -4.30
CA ASP A 184 -6.99 14.75 -4.80
C ASP A 184 -7.42 13.42 -5.43
N ALA A 185 -8.72 13.12 -5.42
CA ALA A 185 -9.27 11.93 -6.04
C ALA A 185 -10.06 12.27 -7.30
N ARG A 186 -9.73 11.60 -8.41
CA ARG A 186 -10.49 11.64 -9.65
C ARG A 186 -10.75 10.24 -10.15
N GLU A 187 -12.00 9.83 -10.12
CA GLU A 187 -12.42 8.50 -10.56
C GLU A 187 -11.98 8.20 -12.00
N GLY A 188 -11.52 6.97 -12.24
CA GLY A 188 -11.04 6.53 -13.54
C GLY A 188 -9.64 7.00 -13.90
N THR A 189 -8.93 7.61 -12.96
CA THR A 189 -7.51 7.98 -13.09
C THR A 189 -6.69 7.36 -11.98
N VAL A 190 -5.38 7.28 -12.16
CA VAL A 190 -4.44 6.81 -11.14
C VAL A 190 -4.09 7.88 -10.08
N GLY A 191 -4.77 9.02 -10.11
CA GLY A 191 -4.53 10.12 -9.20
C GLY A 191 -3.38 11.04 -9.62
N ARG A 192 -2.85 11.78 -8.65
CA ARG A 192 -1.72 12.70 -8.86
C ARG A 192 -0.38 12.01 -8.63
N PRO A 193 0.67 12.43 -9.35
CA PRO A 193 2.03 12.00 -9.04
C PRO A 193 2.39 12.30 -7.59
N ILE A 194 3.13 11.39 -6.97
CA ILE A 194 3.68 11.61 -5.62
C ILE A 194 4.70 12.75 -5.63
N PRO A 195 4.98 13.40 -4.47
CA PRO A 195 6.05 14.37 -4.35
C PRO A 195 7.38 13.86 -4.92
N GLY A 196 8.01 14.67 -5.76
CA GLY A 196 9.26 14.30 -6.44
C GLY A 196 9.10 13.60 -7.80
N CYS A 197 7.90 13.10 -8.14
CA CYS A 197 7.60 12.57 -9.47
C CYS A 197 7.01 13.65 -10.38
N ARG A 198 7.35 13.57 -11.68
CA ARG A 198 6.73 14.37 -12.75
C ARG A 198 6.14 13.41 -13.77
N ALA A 199 4.91 13.65 -14.18
CA ALA A 199 4.18 12.91 -15.21
C ALA A 199 3.90 13.82 -16.42
#